data_e21d9b0b034a4e651f03e1de764f79a6
#
_entry.id   e21d9b0b034a4e651f03e1de764f79a6
#
_cell.length_a   1.000
_cell.length_b   1.000
_cell.length_c   1.000
_cell.angle_alpha   90.00
_cell.angle_beta   90.00
_cell.angle_gamma   90.00
#
_symmetry.space_group_name_H-M   'P 1'
#
loop_
_entity.id
_entity.type
_entity.pdbx_description
1 polymer ?
#
loop_
_entity_poly.entity_id
_entity_poly.type
_entity_poly.pdbx_seq_one_letter_code
_entity_poly.pdbx_strand_id
1 'polypeptide(L)'
;MPTWDPLASAEELPLSEDEAAYVEDTRAPNTLRGYHSAWAEFTAWCHRAGRPQLPAAGDTITLYLTELACRGAKVGTMSRRLSSIKLAHQLRELPDPTTGARIVAAWEGIRRTHGARQTKPRR
;
A
#
# COMPACT_ATOMS: atom_id res chain seq x y z
N MET A 1 -18.33 -12.40 -7.79
CA MET A 1 -17.69 -11.22 -7.29
C MET A 1 -16.32 -11.03 -7.87
N PRO A 2 -16.12 -9.96 -8.53
CA PRO A 2 -14.82 -9.80 -9.18
C PRO A 2 -13.71 -9.60 -8.17
N THR A 3 -12.60 -10.20 -8.47
CA THR A 3 -11.41 -10.05 -7.69
C THR A 3 -10.71 -8.78 -8.15
N TRP A 4 -10.15 -8.06 -7.24
CA TRP A 4 -9.37 -6.89 -7.62
C TRP A 4 -8.18 -7.34 -8.46
N ASP A 5 -8.06 -6.74 -9.62
CA ASP A 5 -7.00 -7.04 -10.55
C ASP A 5 -6.26 -5.74 -10.83
N PRO A 6 -5.03 -5.59 -10.37
CA PRO A 6 -4.31 -4.33 -10.56
C PRO A 6 -4.04 -3.98 -12.00
N LEU A 7 -4.19 -4.93 -12.91
CA LEU A 7 -3.96 -4.65 -14.31
C LEU A 7 -5.22 -4.35 -15.09
N ALA A 8 -6.39 -4.48 -14.47
CA ALA A 8 -7.64 -4.44 -15.20
C ALA A 8 -7.91 -3.11 -15.88
N SER A 9 -7.47 -2.00 -15.29
CA SER A 9 -7.71 -0.69 -15.88
C SER A 9 -6.54 -0.17 -16.66
N ALA A 10 -5.48 -0.92 -16.76
CA ALA A 10 -4.23 -0.40 -17.32
C ALA A 10 -4.23 -0.35 -18.82
N GLU A 11 -5.25 -0.95 -19.45
CA GLU A 11 -5.24 -1.03 -20.89
C GLU A 11 -5.83 0.13 -21.61
N GLU A 12 -6.40 1.07 -20.90
CA GLU A 12 -7.13 2.13 -21.59
C GLU A 12 -6.22 3.12 -22.27
N LEU A 13 -5.00 3.27 -21.78
CA LEU A 13 -4.06 4.20 -22.36
C LEU A 13 -2.72 3.53 -22.54
N PRO A 14 -1.96 3.97 -23.54
CA PRO A 14 -0.60 3.46 -23.66
C PRO A 14 0.21 3.85 -22.44
N LEU A 15 1.03 2.96 -21.97
CA LEU A 15 1.86 3.21 -20.81
C LEU A 15 3.18 3.84 -21.23
N SER A 16 3.66 4.78 -20.42
CA SER A 16 5.01 5.27 -20.62
C SER A 16 5.98 4.16 -20.26
N GLU A 17 7.26 4.37 -20.57
CA GLU A 17 8.27 3.38 -20.24
C GLU A 17 8.33 3.10 -18.76
N ASP A 18 8.25 4.17 -17.96
CA ASP A 18 8.31 4.00 -16.52
C ASP A 18 7.09 3.28 -16.00
N GLU A 19 5.92 3.64 -16.50
CA GLU A 19 4.70 2.96 -16.10
C GLU A 19 4.74 1.49 -16.46
N ALA A 20 5.26 1.20 -17.66
CA ALA A 20 5.33 -0.17 -18.11
C ALA A 20 6.25 -1.00 -17.20
N ALA A 21 7.33 -0.40 -16.74
CA ALA A 21 8.23 -1.11 -15.84
C ALA A 21 7.53 -1.46 -14.53
N TYR A 22 6.75 -0.53 -13.98
CA TYR A 22 6.03 -0.81 -12.75
C TYR A 22 4.93 -1.85 -12.96
N VAL A 23 4.22 -1.76 -14.07
CA VAL A 23 3.18 -2.74 -14.37
C VAL A 23 3.77 -4.11 -14.57
N GLU A 24 4.94 -4.16 -15.25
CA GLU A 24 5.60 -5.42 -15.47
C GLU A 24 6.03 -6.06 -14.15
N ASP A 25 6.52 -5.25 -13.23
CA ASP A 25 6.89 -5.73 -11.92
C ASP A 25 5.67 -6.28 -11.19
N THR A 26 4.54 -5.63 -11.34
CA THR A 26 3.30 -6.08 -10.72
C THR A 26 2.85 -7.42 -11.29
N ARG A 27 3.22 -7.71 -12.55
CA ARG A 27 2.82 -8.95 -13.17
C ARG A 27 3.60 -10.15 -12.68
N ALA A 28 4.75 -9.94 -12.05
CA ALA A 28 5.49 -11.07 -11.50
C ALA A 28 4.58 -11.83 -10.54
N PRO A 29 4.52 -13.15 -10.62
CA PRO A 29 3.54 -13.90 -9.83
C PRO A 29 3.64 -13.64 -8.33
N ASN A 30 4.85 -13.58 -7.79
CA ASN A 30 4.98 -13.34 -6.35
C ASN A 30 4.60 -11.93 -5.97
N THR A 31 4.95 -10.96 -6.80
CA THR A 31 4.61 -9.57 -6.54
C THR A 31 3.11 -9.36 -6.60
N LEU A 32 2.48 -9.95 -7.62
CA LEU A 32 1.04 -9.82 -7.77
C LEU A 32 0.30 -10.43 -6.60
N ARG A 33 0.72 -11.61 -6.17
CA ARG A 33 0.11 -12.24 -5.01
C ARG A 33 0.30 -11.38 -3.77
N GLY A 34 1.48 -10.78 -3.63
CA GLY A 34 1.76 -9.91 -2.50
C GLY A 34 0.84 -8.71 -2.48
N TYR A 35 0.60 -8.10 -3.63
CA TYR A 35 -0.30 -6.96 -3.68
C TYR A 35 -1.75 -7.37 -3.42
N HIS A 36 -2.18 -8.50 -3.97
CA HIS A 36 -3.53 -8.98 -3.70
C HIS A 36 -3.72 -9.26 -2.22
N SER A 37 -2.75 -9.91 -1.61
CA SER A 37 -2.83 -10.24 -0.21
C SER A 37 -2.83 -8.98 0.66
N ALA A 38 -1.96 -8.04 0.34
CA ALA A 38 -1.88 -6.79 1.09
C ALA A 38 -3.17 -5.99 0.97
N TRP A 39 -3.74 -5.94 -0.23
CA TRP A 39 -4.99 -5.22 -0.43
C TRP A 39 -6.14 -5.88 0.31
N ALA A 40 -6.17 -7.20 0.31
CA ALA A 40 -7.21 -7.93 1.03
C ALA A 40 -7.12 -7.66 2.54
N GLU A 41 -5.90 -7.60 3.07
CA GLU A 41 -5.72 -7.29 4.48
C GLU A 41 -6.21 -5.90 4.82
N PHE A 42 -5.87 -4.93 3.99
CA PHE A 42 -6.33 -3.57 4.23
C PHE A 42 -7.85 -3.48 4.13
N THR A 43 -8.41 -4.14 3.13
CA THR A 43 -9.87 -4.13 2.96
C THR A 43 -10.56 -4.72 4.19
N ALA A 44 -10.04 -5.83 4.68
CA ALA A 44 -10.63 -6.46 5.86
C ALA A 44 -10.51 -5.55 7.09
N TRP A 45 -9.37 -4.90 7.23
CA TRP A 45 -9.19 -3.98 8.35
C TRP A 45 -10.18 -2.82 8.26
N CYS A 46 -10.35 -2.25 7.07
CA CYS A 46 -11.29 -1.15 6.88
C CYS A 46 -12.71 -1.59 7.20
N HIS A 47 -13.04 -2.80 6.80
CA HIS A 47 -14.37 -3.32 7.06
C HIS A 47 -14.61 -3.42 8.56
N ARG A 48 -13.64 -3.93 9.31
CA ARG A 48 -13.76 -4.03 10.75
C ARG A 48 -13.82 -2.66 11.41
N ALA A 49 -13.11 -1.70 10.84
CA ALA A 49 -13.06 -0.35 11.40
C ALA A 49 -14.23 0.52 10.97
N GLY A 50 -15.06 0.02 10.06
CA GLY A 50 -16.19 0.80 9.57
C GLY A 50 -15.76 1.96 8.69
N ARG A 51 -14.68 1.79 7.94
CA ARG A 51 -14.14 2.84 7.08
C ARG A 51 -14.06 2.37 5.64
N PRO A 52 -14.30 3.28 4.69
CA PRO A 52 -14.18 2.88 3.27
C PRO A 52 -12.73 2.64 2.89
N GLN A 53 -12.53 1.61 2.08
CA GLN A 53 -11.19 1.32 1.58
C GLN A 53 -10.92 2.00 0.23
N LEU A 54 -11.96 2.40 -0.49
CA LEU A 54 -11.85 3.07 -1.78
C LEU A 54 -12.94 4.12 -1.88
N PRO A 55 -12.58 5.38 -1.94
CA PRO A 55 -11.25 5.88 -1.70
C PRO A 55 -10.93 5.89 -0.22
N ALA A 56 -9.71 5.58 0.11
CA ALA A 56 -9.29 5.57 1.50
C ALA A 56 -8.93 6.99 1.92
N ALA A 57 -9.35 7.36 3.12
CA ALA A 57 -9.00 8.66 3.65
C ALA A 57 -7.61 8.62 4.27
N GLY A 58 -6.98 9.79 4.33
CA GLY A 58 -5.64 9.86 4.91
C GLY A 58 -5.58 9.38 6.34
N ASP A 59 -6.58 9.77 7.16
CA ASP A 59 -6.57 9.34 8.55
C ASP A 59 -6.82 7.84 8.68
N THR A 60 -7.54 7.25 7.74
CA THR A 60 -7.71 5.80 7.73
C THR A 60 -6.36 5.11 7.54
N ILE A 61 -5.57 5.62 6.62
CA ILE A 61 -4.27 5.02 6.33
C ILE A 61 -3.31 5.21 7.49
N THR A 62 -3.29 6.39 8.10
CA THR A 62 -2.39 6.61 9.23
C THR A 62 -2.76 5.74 10.43
N LEU A 63 -4.05 5.55 10.67
CA LEU A 63 -4.48 4.66 11.73
C LEU A 63 -4.04 3.22 11.46
N TYR A 64 -4.20 2.80 10.21
CA TYR A 64 -3.82 1.45 9.81
C TYR A 64 -2.32 1.23 10.02
N LEU A 65 -1.51 2.17 9.55
CA LEU A 65 -0.06 2.06 9.71
C LEU A 65 0.33 2.07 11.17
N THR A 66 -0.29 2.92 11.96
CA THR A 66 0.02 2.99 13.38
C THR A 66 -0.27 1.66 14.07
N GLU A 67 -1.40 1.07 13.73
CA GLU A 67 -1.75 -0.21 14.34
C GLU A 67 -0.76 -1.29 13.94
N LEU A 68 -0.38 -1.32 12.65
CA LEU A 68 0.60 -2.29 12.20
C LEU A 68 1.93 -2.11 12.92
N ALA A 69 2.36 -0.86 13.07
CA ALA A 69 3.60 -0.57 13.77
C ALA A 69 3.54 -1.01 15.22
N CYS A 70 2.41 -0.74 15.87
CA CYS A 70 2.26 -1.14 17.27
C CYS A 70 2.25 -2.65 17.45
N ARG A 71 1.83 -3.37 16.42
CA ARG A 71 1.87 -4.83 16.46
C ARG A 71 3.22 -5.40 16.10
N GLY A 72 4.16 -4.56 15.77
CA GLY A 72 5.50 -5.02 15.44
C GLY A 72 5.71 -5.40 14.00
N ALA A 73 4.85 -4.94 13.10
CA ALA A 73 5.02 -5.24 11.68
C ALA A 73 6.34 -4.68 11.19
N LYS A 74 6.95 -5.38 10.26
CA LYS A 74 8.19 -4.91 9.68
C LYS A 74 7.95 -3.78 8.71
N VAL A 75 8.95 -2.91 8.59
CA VAL A 75 8.85 -1.78 7.68
C VAL A 75 8.58 -2.24 6.26
N GLY A 76 9.22 -3.32 5.83
CA GLY A 76 8.98 -3.84 4.50
C GLY A 76 7.54 -4.27 4.29
N THR A 77 6.94 -4.88 5.30
CA THR A 77 5.54 -5.28 5.24
C THR A 77 4.64 -4.06 5.11
N MET A 78 4.88 -3.05 5.94
CA MET A 78 4.08 -1.85 5.89
C MET A 78 4.25 -1.12 4.57
N SER A 79 5.46 -1.12 4.04
CA SER A 79 5.71 -0.49 2.76
C SER A 79 4.91 -1.17 1.64
N ARG A 80 4.87 -2.50 1.66
CA ARG A 80 4.08 -3.23 0.67
C ARG A 80 2.60 -2.93 0.81
N ARG A 81 2.12 -2.78 2.04
CA ARG A 81 0.72 -2.42 2.25
C ARG A 81 0.40 -1.06 1.69
N LEU A 82 1.30 -0.10 1.91
CA LEU A 82 1.12 1.23 1.33
C LEU A 82 1.11 1.18 -0.18
N SER A 83 2.02 0.41 -0.77
CA SER A 83 2.08 0.29 -2.22
C SER A 83 0.81 -0.31 -2.80
N SER A 84 0.23 -1.28 -2.11
CA SER A 84 -1.00 -1.88 -2.60
C SER A 84 -2.16 -0.90 -2.56
N ILE A 85 -2.22 -0.07 -1.52
CA ILE A 85 -3.26 0.95 -1.42
C ILE A 85 -3.10 1.97 -2.54
N LYS A 86 -1.86 2.41 -2.76
CA LYS A 86 -1.58 3.37 -3.81
C LYS A 86 -1.96 2.80 -5.18
N LEU A 87 -1.55 1.58 -5.46
CA LEU A 87 -1.82 0.98 -6.75
C LEU A 87 -3.31 0.79 -6.98
N ALA A 88 -4.04 0.34 -5.97
CA ALA A 88 -5.47 0.14 -6.11
C ALA A 88 -6.19 1.43 -6.48
N HIS A 89 -5.75 2.55 -5.89
CA HIS A 89 -6.35 3.83 -6.21
C HIS A 89 -5.94 4.32 -7.59
N GLN A 90 -4.67 4.15 -7.93
CA GLN A 90 -4.18 4.61 -9.22
C GLN A 90 -4.87 3.90 -10.37
N LEU A 91 -5.06 2.61 -10.24
CA LEU A 91 -5.67 1.84 -11.31
C LEU A 91 -7.16 2.11 -11.48
N ARG A 92 -7.78 2.71 -10.48
CA ARG A 92 -9.17 3.13 -10.58
C ARG A 92 -9.28 4.61 -10.83
N GLU A 93 -8.15 5.25 -11.14
CA GLU A 93 -8.11 6.69 -11.45
C GLU A 93 -8.62 7.54 -10.31
N LEU A 94 -8.39 7.09 -9.10
CA LEU A 94 -8.69 7.87 -7.92
C LEU A 94 -7.43 8.57 -7.45
N PRO A 95 -7.56 9.70 -6.76
CA PRO A 95 -6.38 10.37 -6.25
C PRO A 95 -5.60 9.46 -5.32
N ASP A 96 -4.27 9.59 -5.35
CA ASP A 96 -3.40 8.78 -4.51
C ASP A 96 -3.56 9.23 -3.06
N PRO A 97 -4.10 8.38 -2.18
CA PRO A 97 -4.32 8.80 -0.81
C PRO A 97 -3.06 8.79 0.05
N THR A 98 -1.94 8.33 -0.49
CA THR A 98 -0.72 8.18 0.30
C THR A 98 0.20 9.38 0.22
N THR A 99 -0.20 10.44 -0.48
CA THR A 99 0.67 11.59 -0.67
C THR A 99 0.40 12.75 0.29
N GLY A 100 -0.61 12.62 1.14
CA GLY A 100 -0.92 13.68 2.08
C GLY A 100 0.18 13.90 3.10
N ALA A 101 0.32 15.13 3.55
CA ALA A 101 1.38 15.46 4.49
C ALA A 101 1.29 14.63 5.76
N ARG A 102 0.09 14.39 6.23
CA ARG A 102 -0.09 13.61 7.45
C ARG A 102 0.42 12.19 7.30
N ILE A 103 0.13 11.57 6.15
CA ILE A 103 0.58 10.21 5.91
C ILE A 103 2.10 10.18 5.76
N VAL A 104 2.63 11.12 5.00
CA VAL A 104 4.07 11.18 4.78
C VAL A 104 4.80 11.34 6.11
N ALA A 105 4.32 12.23 6.96
CA ALA A 105 4.97 12.46 8.25
C ALA A 105 4.88 11.22 9.14
N ALA A 106 3.71 10.59 9.18
CA ALA A 106 3.55 9.40 10.00
C ALA A 106 4.43 8.26 9.51
N TRP A 107 4.47 8.09 8.19
CA TRP A 107 5.27 7.02 7.61
C TRP A 107 6.75 7.22 7.86
N GLU A 108 7.21 8.46 7.72
CA GLU A 108 8.61 8.74 7.99
C GLU A 108 8.98 8.52 9.44
N GLY A 109 8.07 8.88 10.34
CA GLY A 109 8.30 8.62 11.75
C GLY A 109 8.38 7.14 12.06
N ILE A 110 7.48 6.37 11.45
CA ILE A 110 7.49 4.92 11.64
C ILE A 110 8.77 4.31 11.11
N ARG A 111 9.17 4.71 9.91
CA ARG A 111 10.39 4.17 9.32
C ARG A 111 11.61 4.50 10.16
N ARG A 112 11.67 5.71 10.68
CA ARG A 112 12.81 6.12 11.48
C ARG A 112 12.89 5.31 12.77
N THR A 113 11.77 5.11 13.42
CA THR A 113 11.73 4.41 14.69
C THR A 113 11.88 2.90 14.53
N HIS A 114 11.06 2.31 13.68
CA HIS A 114 11.02 0.87 13.58
C HIS A 114 12.04 0.33 12.60
N GLY A 115 12.34 1.10 11.56
CA GLY A 115 13.35 0.68 10.61
C GLY A 115 14.71 0.59 11.24
N ALA A 116 15.05 1.54 12.08
CA ALA A 116 16.34 1.52 12.76
C ALA A 116 16.48 0.29 13.63
N ARG A 117 15.40 -0.09 14.32
CA ARG A 117 15.44 -1.28 15.15
C ARG A 117 15.57 -2.54 14.32
N GLN A 118 14.88 -2.59 13.21
CA GLN A 118 14.87 -3.80 12.39
C GLN A 118 16.12 -3.97 11.58
N THR A 119 16.80 -2.88 11.28
CA THR A 119 18.01 -2.94 10.48
C THR A 119 19.25 -2.69 11.31
N LYS A 120 19.12 -2.72 12.63
CA LYS A 120 20.24 -2.44 13.48
C LYS A 120 21.38 -3.39 13.21
N PRO A 121 22.58 -2.88 13.03
CA PRO A 121 23.69 -3.77 12.76
C PRO A 121 24.05 -4.55 14.00
N ARG A 122 24.68 -5.64 13.76
CA ARG A 122 25.04 -6.39 14.78
C ARG A 122 26.28 -6.01 15.20
N ARG A 123 26.66 -6.19 16.16
CA ARG A 123 27.84 -5.75 16.57
C ARG A 123 28.57 -6.78 17.07
#